data_73cddf5663ecc69304425c41a11e2e8c
#
_entry.id   73cddf5663ecc69304425c41a11e2e8c
#
_cell.length_a   1.000
_cell.length_b   1.000
_cell.length_c   1.000
_cell.angle_alpha   90.00
_cell.angle_beta   90.00
_cell.angle_gamma   90.00
#
_symmetry.space_group_name_H-M   'P 1'
#
loop_
_entity.id
_entity.type
_entity.pdbx_description
1 polymer ?
#
loop_
_entity_poly.entity_id
_entity_poly.type
_entity_poly.pdbx_seq_one_letter_code
_entity_poly.pdbx_strand_id
1 'polypeptide(L)'
;MTNISLTRKTLCSTLAALAASAAFAAPAMAAEEAQGNWMVRMRGTFLDMSNKSDPVGGVGASDRIHVNNKWIPEVDITYFIVPHIAAELVLTIPQKQDVSLDGQKIGTFKHLPPSLLLQYHFIPNGTFRPYIGAGVNATRVYGADIAGNTLNLDRWSVGPALQIGMDYKLTKNWFLNVDAKKVWISSNVYAGGVKVSTVKLDPWLFSAGVGYRF
;
A
#
# COMPACT_ATOMS: atom_id res chain seq x y z
N MET A 1 -20.87 19.42 40.53
CA MET A 1 -20.99 18.29 39.58
C MET A 1 -20.60 18.81 38.21
N THR A 2 -19.30 18.73 37.83
CA THR A 2 -18.76 19.24 36.57
C THR A 2 -18.27 18.05 35.74
N ASN A 3 -19.04 17.72 34.71
CA ASN A 3 -18.66 16.70 33.72
C ASN A 3 -17.57 17.22 32.81
N ILE A 4 -16.39 16.58 32.87
CA ILE A 4 -15.31 16.79 31.92
C ILE A 4 -15.42 15.73 30.83
N SER A 5 -15.88 16.17 29.66
CA SER A 5 -15.86 15.40 28.42
C SER A 5 -14.46 15.46 27.82
N LEU A 6 -13.67 14.40 27.95
CA LEU A 6 -12.36 14.25 27.29
C LEU A 6 -12.56 13.75 25.86
N THR A 7 -12.34 14.64 24.91
CA THR A 7 -12.45 14.38 23.48
C THR A 7 -11.29 13.48 23.00
N ARG A 8 -11.65 12.37 22.34
CA ARG A 8 -10.77 11.31 21.77
C ARG A 8 -9.92 11.75 20.55
N LYS A 9 -9.45 12.99 20.48
CA LYS A 9 -8.73 13.51 19.28
C LYS A 9 -7.22 13.65 19.41
N THR A 10 -6.62 13.24 20.53
CA THR A 10 -5.19 13.55 20.81
C THR A 10 -4.23 12.35 20.76
N LEU A 11 -4.64 11.16 20.31
CA LEU A 11 -3.76 9.98 20.32
C LEU A 11 -3.09 9.63 18.97
N CYS A 12 -3.41 10.31 17.88
CA CYS A 12 -2.79 10.01 16.57
C CYS A 12 -1.55 10.85 16.23
N SER A 13 -1.25 11.91 17.00
CA SER A 13 -0.17 12.84 16.63
C SER A 13 1.18 12.58 17.29
N THR A 14 1.29 11.62 18.20
CA THR A 14 2.54 11.37 18.96
C THR A 14 3.41 10.21 18.47
N LEU A 15 2.93 9.36 17.57
CA LEU A 15 3.75 8.26 17.00
C LEU A 15 4.62 8.65 15.80
N ALA A 16 4.35 9.76 15.14
CA ALA A 16 5.13 10.20 13.98
C ALA A 16 6.44 10.93 14.33
N ALA A 17 6.61 11.39 15.57
CA ALA A 17 7.75 12.23 15.97
C ALA A 17 8.94 11.45 16.54
N LEU A 18 8.83 10.14 16.82
CA LEU A 18 9.92 9.37 17.45
C LEU A 18 10.86 8.66 16.46
N ALA A 19 10.60 8.71 15.15
CA ALA A 19 11.44 8.04 14.15
C ALA A 19 12.60 8.91 13.62
N ALA A 20 12.71 10.18 13.99
CA ALA A 20 13.62 11.13 13.34
C ALA A 20 14.96 11.39 14.07
N SER A 21 15.25 10.77 15.22
CA SER A 21 16.46 11.09 16.00
C SER A 21 17.44 9.93 16.23
N ALA A 22 17.44 8.88 15.38
CA ALA A 22 18.47 7.84 15.41
C ALA A 22 19.75 8.35 14.72
N ALA A 23 20.72 8.73 15.52
CA ALA A 23 22.01 9.27 15.17
C ALA A 23 22.77 8.50 14.07
N PHE A 24 23.32 9.23 13.12
CA PHE A 24 24.34 8.79 12.18
C PHE A 24 25.63 8.44 12.92
N ALA A 25 25.79 7.21 13.38
CA ALA A 25 27.08 6.64 13.70
C ALA A 25 27.54 5.88 12.44
N ALA A 26 28.56 6.39 11.74
CA ALA A 26 29.16 5.71 10.60
C ALA A 26 29.92 4.47 11.12
N PRO A 27 29.53 3.24 10.74
CA PRO A 27 30.32 2.06 11.07
C PRO A 27 31.47 1.91 10.09
N ALA A 28 32.63 1.44 10.60
CA ALA A 28 33.81 1.08 9.83
C ALA A 28 33.48 0.13 8.68
N MET A 29 33.96 0.43 7.47
CA MET A 29 33.78 -0.40 6.28
C MET A 29 34.62 -1.69 6.43
N ALA A 30 34.02 -2.75 6.91
CA ALA A 30 34.53 -4.09 6.69
C ALA A 30 34.24 -4.47 5.22
N ALA A 31 35.17 -5.13 4.53
CA ALA A 31 34.96 -5.63 3.18
C ALA A 31 33.73 -6.54 3.16
N GLU A 32 32.67 -6.09 2.50
CA GLU A 32 31.39 -6.77 2.48
C GLU A 32 31.44 -7.89 1.46
N GLU A 33 31.31 -9.15 1.93
CA GLU A 33 31.11 -10.27 1.01
C GLU A 33 29.92 -10.00 0.08
N ALA A 34 30.07 -10.26 -1.21
CA ALA A 34 29.05 -10.02 -2.21
C ALA A 34 27.70 -10.66 -1.82
N GLN A 35 26.69 -9.84 -1.66
CA GLN A 35 25.33 -10.33 -1.48
C GLN A 35 24.74 -10.72 -2.83
N GLY A 36 23.93 -11.77 -2.85
CA GLY A 36 23.23 -12.16 -4.07
C GLY A 36 22.23 -11.09 -4.55
N ASN A 37 21.70 -11.30 -5.75
CA ASN A 37 20.87 -10.30 -6.41
C ASN A 37 19.37 -10.43 -6.10
N TRP A 38 18.95 -11.51 -5.46
CA TRP A 38 17.55 -11.75 -5.14
C TRP A 38 17.25 -11.46 -3.67
N MET A 39 16.13 -10.83 -3.43
CA MET A 39 15.60 -10.62 -2.09
C MET A 39 14.10 -10.90 -2.08
N VAL A 40 13.64 -11.64 -1.08
CA VAL A 40 12.21 -11.86 -0.82
C VAL A 40 11.88 -11.19 0.50
N ARG A 41 10.79 -10.41 0.52
CA ARG A 41 10.24 -9.81 1.73
C ARG A 41 8.85 -10.36 2.01
N MET A 42 8.56 -10.60 3.29
CA MET A 42 7.23 -10.93 3.80
C MET A 42 6.81 -9.82 4.75
N ARG A 43 5.68 -9.19 4.48
CA ARG A 43 5.22 -7.99 5.18
C ARG A 43 3.76 -8.11 5.62
N GLY A 44 3.44 -7.50 6.76
CA GLY A 44 2.08 -7.10 7.11
C GLY A 44 1.86 -5.69 6.58
N THR A 45 0.81 -5.49 5.78
CA THR A 45 0.53 -4.23 5.11
C THR A 45 -0.84 -3.71 5.51
N PHE A 46 -0.88 -2.48 6.02
CA PHE A 46 -2.12 -1.77 6.30
C PHE A 46 -2.54 -0.96 5.07
N LEU A 47 -3.73 -1.25 4.57
CA LEU A 47 -4.38 -0.52 3.48
C LEU A 47 -5.22 0.61 4.07
N ASP A 48 -4.87 1.86 3.74
CA ASP A 48 -5.63 3.05 4.09
C ASP A 48 -6.22 3.66 2.83
N MET A 49 -7.54 3.50 2.65
CA MET A 49 -8.26 3.88 1.44
C MET A 49 -8.57 5.38 1.44
N SER A 50 -8.29 6.08 0.33
CA SER A 50 -8.61 7.51 0.20
C SER A 50 -10.11 7.78 0.08
N ASN A 51 -10.88 6.81 -0.40
CA ASN A 51 -12.36 6.83 -0.47
C ASN A 51 -12.93 8.09 -1.14
N LYS A 52 -12.42 8.41 -2.34
CA LYS A 52 -12.95 9.48 -3.18
C LYS A 52 -13.91 8.92 -4.22
N SER A 53 -15.07 9.56 -4.39
CA SER A 53 -16.02 9.17 -5.44
C SER A 53 -16.74 10.37 -6.03
N ASP A 54 -17.07 10.28 -7.32
CA ASP A 54 -17.98 11.22 -7.95
C ASP A 54 -19.40 11.06 -7.37
N PRO A 55 -20.27 12.11 -7.47
CA PRO A 55 -21.67 11.99 -7.11
C PRO A 55 -22.34 10.79 -7.79
N VAL A 56 -23.09 10.00 -7.04
CA VAL A 56 -23.82 8.85 -7.58
C VAL A 56 -24.93 9.31 -8.52
N GLY A 57 -24.92 8.87 -9.79
CA GLY A 57 -25.86 9.33 -10.80
C GLY A 57 -25.66 10.80 -11.23
N GLY A 58 -24.51 11.42 -10.90
CA GLY A 58 -24.21 12.82 -11.20
C GLY A 58 -24.96 13.82 -10.32
N VAL A 59 -25.64 13.37 -9.27
CA VAL A 59 -26.48 14.23 -8.40
C VAL A 59 -26.09 14.04 -6.93
N GLY A 60 -26.07 15.14 -6.17
CA GLY A 60 -25.81 15.15 -4.74
C GLY A 60 -24.35 15.30 -4.38
N ALA A 61 -23.97 14.89 -3.17
CA ALA A 61 -22.61 14.99 -2.66
C ALA A 61 -21.67 13.95 -3.28
N SER A 62 -20.38 14.30 -3.40
CA SER A 62 -19.29 13.37 -3.70
C SER A 62 -18.87 12.60 -2.44
N ASP A 63 -17.95 11.66 -2.62
CA ASP A 63 -17.29 10.92 -1.53
C ASP A 63 -18.26 10.16 -0.60
N ARG A 64 -19.35 9.64 -1.14
CA ARG A 64 -20.37 8.85 -0.41
C ARG A 64 -20.07 7.36 -0.40
N ILE A 65 -19.26 6.88 -1.36
CA ILE A 65 -18.87 5.47 -1.48
C ILE A 65 -17.58 5.24 -0.71
N HIS A 66 -17.60 4.31 0.24
CA HIS A 66 -16.46 3.97 1.07
C HIS A 66 -16.09 2.49 0.96
N VAL A 67 -14.79 2.21 0.98
CA VAL A 67 -14.21 0.87 1.05
C VAL A 67 -13.41 0.78 2.34
N ASN A 68 -13.52 -0.33 3.04
CA ASN A 68 -12.92 -0.50 4.36
C ASN A 68 -11.39 -0.57 4.31
N ASN A 69 -10.75 0.00 5.33
CA ASN A 69 -9.33 -0.19 5.60
C ASN A 69 -9.10 -1.58 6.20
N LYS A 70 -7.94 -2.20 5.94
CA LYS A 70 -7.61 -3.52 6.50
C LYS A 70 -6.13 -3.87 6.44
N TRP A 71 -5.73 -4.84 7.27
CA TRP A 71 -4.44 -5.50 7.19
C TRP A 71 -4.45 -6.64 6.18
N ILE A 72 -3.39 -6.74 5.39
CA ILE A 72 -3.20 -7.82 4.41
C ILE A 72 -1.77 -8.37 4.48
N PRO A 73 -1.56 -9.65 4.17
CA PRO A 73 -0.22 -10.17 3.92
C PRO A 73 0.28 -9.72 2.55
N GLU A 74 1.56 -9.39 2.48
CA GLU A 74 2.24 -8.98 1.25
C GLU A 74 3.55 -9.75 1.13
N VAL A 75 3.88 -10.19 -0.08
CA VAL A 75 5.16 -10.81 -0.43
C VAL A 75 5.76 -10.06 -1.59
N ASP A 76 7.03 -9.67 -1.45
CA ASP A 76 7.75 -8.96 -2.49
C ASP A 76 8.95 -9.77 -2.95
N ILE A 77 9.18 -9.75 -4.25
CA ILE A 77 10.35 -10.33 -4.90
C ILE A 77 11.13 -9.18 -5.52
N THR A 78 12.32 -8.93 -5.02
CA THR A 78 13.21 -7.86 -5.50
C THR A 78 14.43 -8.46 -6.16
N TYR A 79 14.74 -7.99 -7.36
CA TYR A 79 15.96 -8.32 -8.09
C TYR A 79 16.85 -7.10 -8.21
N PHE A 80 18.05 -7.14 -7.63
CA PHE A 80 19.06 -6.08 -7.73
C PHE A 80 19.81 -6.20 -9.06
N ILE A 81 19.51 -5.29 -9.98
CA ILE A 81 20.17 -5.20 -11.30
C ILE A 81 21.61 -4.75 -11.11
N VAL A 82 21.79 -3.75 -10.25
CA VAL A 82 23.07 -3.26 -9.72
C VAL A 82 22.85 -2.88 -8.24
N PRO A 83 23.90 -2.64 -7.44
CA PRO A 83 23.72 -2.38 -6.01
C PRO A 83 22.69 -1.28 -5.67
N HIS A 84 22.61 -0.24 -6.50
CA HIS A 84 21.71 0.91 -6.31
C HIS A 84 20.35 0.77 -6.98
N ILE A 85 20.18 -0.13 -7.94
CA ILE A 85 18.94 -0.23 -8.74
C ILE A 85 18.38 -1.64 -8.64
N ALA A 86 17.12 -1.74 -8.26
CA ALA A 86 16.41 -3.00 -8.17
C ALA A 86 15.01 -2.92 -8.80
N ALA A 87 14.54 -4.05 -9.34
CA ALA A 87 13.15 -4.24 -9.74
C ALA A 87 12.42 -5.03 -8.65
N GLU A 88 11.27 -4.56 -8.23
CA GLU A 88 10.44 -5.21 -7.21
C GLU A 88 9.07 -5.58 -7.77
N LEU A 89 8.69 -6.84 -7.60
CA LEU A 89 7.35 -7.34 -7.85
C LEU A 89 6.64 -7.52 -6.50
N VAL A 90 5.59 -6.73 -6.28
CA VAL A 90 4.74 -6.78 -5.08
C VAL A 90 3.54 -7.67 -5.35
N LEU A 91 3.33 -8.64 -4.48
CA LEU A 91 2.26 -9.63 -4.57
C LEU A 91 1.47 -9.69 -3.26
N THR A 92 0.17 -9.96 -3.37
CA THR A 92 -0.68 -10.23 -2.22
C THR A 92 -1.71 -11.31 -2.57
N ILE A 93 -2.37 -11.86 -1.57
CA ILE A 93 -3.52 -12.74 -1.81
C ILE A 93 -4.76 -11.91 -2.19
N PRO A 94 -5.72 -12.49 -2.93
CA PRO A 94 -6.96 -11.81 -3.25
C PRO A 94 -7.68 -11.28 -2.01
N GLN A 95 -7.97 -9.98 -1.99
CA GLN A 95 -8.62 -9.31 -0.86
C GLN A 95 -10.09 -9.08 -1.13
N LYS A 96 -10.95 -9.47 -0.17
CA LYS A 96 -12.37 -9.12 -0.17
C LYS A 96 -12.54 -7.81 0.59
N GLN A 97 -13.18 -6.82 -0.04
CA GLN A 97 -13.46 -5.50 0.52
C GLN A 97 -14.95 -5.31 0.70
N ASP A 98 -15.32 -4.62 1.77
CA ASP A 98 -16.68 -4.17 2.01
C ASP A 98 -16.87 -2.78 1.38
N VAL A 99 -18.02 -2.60 0.72
CA VAL A 99 -18.44 -1.32 0.13
C VAL A 99 -19.61 -0.80 0.91
N SER A 100 -19.56 0.47 1.30
CA SER A 100 -20.66 1.17 1.94
C SER A 100 -21.02 2.45 1.20
N LEU A 101 -22.29 2.81 1.25
CA LEU A 101 -22.85 4.07 0.77
C LEU A 101 -23.49 4.76 1.95
N ASP A 102 -23.08 5.99 2.26
CA ASP A 102 -23.57 6.76 3.41
C ASP A 102 -23.49 5.98 4.74
N GLY A 103 -22.43 5.17 4.92
CA GLY A 103 -22.23 4.35 6.11
C GLY A 103 -23.00 3.02 6.12
N GLN A 104 -23.90 2.78 5.17
CA GLN A 104 -24.62 1.51 5.05
C GLN A 104 -23.87 0.58 4.10
N LYS A 105 -23.59 -0.66 4.54
CA LYS A 105 -22.95 -1.66 3.67
C LYS A 105 -23.90 -2.04 2.54
N ILE A 106 -23.44 -1.86 1.31
CA ILE A 106 -24.20 -2.15 0.08
C ILE A 106 -23.65 -3.35 -0.67
N GLY A 107 -22.50 -3.90 -0.29
CA GLY A 107 -21.95 -5.07 -0.95
C GLY A 107 -20.47 -5.32 -0.68
N THR A 108 -19.90 -6.16 -1.53
CA THR A 108 -18.48 -6.52 -1.48
C THR A 108 -17.90 -6.70 -2.87
N PHE A 109 -16.58 -6.60 -2.99
CA PHE A 109 -15.83 -7.03 -4.18
C PHE A 109 -14.50 -7.66 -3.77
N LYS A 110 -13.87 -8.36 -4.70
CA LYS A 110 -12.51 -8.88 -4.53
C LYS A 110 -11.56 -8.15 -5.46
N HIS A 111 -10.34 -7.90 -4.99
CA HIS A 111 -9.28 -7.34 -5.80
C HIS A 111 -7.94 -8.01 -5.56
N LEU A 112 -7.09 -7.97 -6.58
CA LEU A 112 -5.71 -8.43 -6.55
C LEU A 112 -4.85 -7.34 -7.18
N PRO A 113 -4.06 -6.57 -6.41
CA PRO A 113 -3.31 -5.42 -6.86
C PRO A 113 -1.79 -5.68 -7.00
N PRO A 114 -1.30 -6.54 -7.92
CA PRO A 114 0.13 -6.62 -8.16
C PRO A 114 0.71 -5.28 -8.59
N SER A 115 1.95 -5.01 -8.16
CA SER A 115 2.68 -3.80 -8.54
C SER A 115 4.08 -4.19 -8.99
N LEU A 116 4.57 -3.52 -10.03
CA LEU A 116 5.96 -3.62 -10.50
C LEU A 116 6.60 -2.26 -10.33
N LEU A 117 7.69 -2.21 -9.54
CA LEU A 117 8.40 -0.99 -9.18
C LEU A 117 9.88 -1.10 -9.56
N LEU A 118 10.45 0.02 -9.97
CA LEU A 118 11.89 0.22 -10.03
C LEU A 118 12.30 1.00 -8.79
N GLN A 119 13.27 0.48 -8.05
CA GLN A 119 13.77 1.07 -6.80
C GLN A 119 15.16 1.63 -6.98
N TYR A 120 15.45 2.75 -6.31
CA TYR A 120 16.78 3.29 -6.12
C TYR A 120 17.18 3.23 -4.65
N HIS A 121 18.24 2.47 -4.33
CA HIS A 121 18.81 2.29 -3.00
C HIS A 121 19.97 3.28 -2.80
N PHE A 122 19.83 4.21 -1.84
CA PHE A 122 20.83 5.27 -1.61
C PHE A 122 22.12 4.74 -0.99
N ILE A 123 22.01 3.78 -0.07
CA ILE A 123 23.12 3.23 0.70
C ILE A 123 23.08 1.70 0.65
N PRO A 124 23.39 1.07 -0.50
CA PRO A 124 23.14 -0.37 -0.71
C PRO A 124 24.00 -1.28 0.18
N ASN A 125 25.15 -0.80 0.65
CA ASN A 125 26.08 -1.56 1.49
C ASN A 125 26.01 -1.21 2.97
N GLY A 126 25.17 -0.24 3.36
CA GLY A 126 25.01 0.17 4.74
C GLY A 126 24.18 -0.81 5.58
N THR A 127 24.18 -0.59 6.89
CA THR A 127 23.24 -1.23 7.81
C THR A 127 21.82 -0.70 7.58
N PHE A 128 21.69 0.61 7.38
CA PHE A 128 20.48 1.30 6.94
C PHE A 128 20.51 1.47 5.43
N ARG A 129 19.48 1.00 4.74
CA ARG A 129 19.38 0.99 3.28
C ARG A 129 18.06 1.65 2.85
N PRO A 130 18.00 2.99 2.92
CA PRO A 130 16.82 3.71 2.45
C PRO A 130 16.71 3.60 0.93
N TYR A 131 15.46 3.54 0.45
CA TYR A 131 15.16 3.48 -0.98
C TYR A 131 13.91 4.27 -1.31
N ILE A 132 13.80 4.66 -2.57
CA ILE A 132 12.60 5.16 -3.20
C ILE A 132 12.26 4.28 -4.39
N GLY A 133 10.99 4.22 -4.77
CA GLY A 133 10.54 3.43 -5.91
C GLY A 133 9.43 4.12 -6.67
N ALA A 134 9.38 3.84 -7.96
CA ALA A 134 8.29 4.26 -8.83
C ALA A 134 7.95 3.12 -9.80
N GLY A 135 6.68 3.00 -10.18
CA GLY A 135 6.27 1.92 -11.06
C GLY A 135 4.78 1.96 -11.39
N VAL A 136 4.25 0.79 -11.70
CA VAL A 136 2.86 0.60 -12.12
C VAL A 136 2.18 -0.44 -11.25
N ASN A 137 0.91 -0.19 -10.94
CA ASN A 137 0.01 -1.14 -10.34
C ASN A 137 -1.03 -1.58 -11.39
N ALA A 138 -1.33 -2.87 -11.43
CA ALA A 138 -2.37 -3.44 -12.29
C ALA A 138 -3.36 -4.23 -11.42
N THR A 139 -4.36 -3.55 -10.90
CA THR A 139 -5.38 -4.15 -10.03
C THR A 139 -6.45 -4.87 -10.83
N ARG A 140 -6.65 -6.16 -10.58
CA ARG A 140 -7.79 -6.93 -11.07
C ARG A 140 -8.92 -6.90 -10.04
N VAL A 141 -10.11 -6.48 -10.47
CA VAL A 141 -11.35 -6.48 -9.68
C VAL A 141 -12.27 -7.59 -10.17
N TYR A 142 -12.88 -8.35 -9.25
CA TYR A 142 -13.78 -9.45 -9.57
C TYR A 142 -14.70 -9.80 -8.40
N GLY A 143 -15.73 -10.60 -8.66
CA GLY A 143 -16.69 -11.04 -7.64
C GLY A 143 -17.37 -9.87 -6.94
N ALA A 144 -17.71 -8.81 -7.70
CA ALA A 144 -18.48 -7.71 -7.20
C ALA A 144 -19.94 -8.18 -6.99
N ASP A 145 -20.39 -8.07 -5.74
CA ASP A 145 -21.79 -8.25 -5.35
C ASP A 145 -22.19 -6.98 -4.61
N ILE A 146 -22.66 -6.00 -5.38
CA ILE A 146 -22.97 -4.66 -4.90
C ILE A 146 -24.41 -4.36 -5.25
N ALA A 147 -25.19 -3.94 -4.26
CA ALA A 147 -26.62 -3.64 -4.36
C ALA A 147 -27.42 -4.78 -5.04
N GLY A 148 -27.18 -6.04 -4.61
CA GLY A 148 -27.84 -7.21 -5.18
C GLY A 148 -27.48 -7.46 -6.65
N ASN A 149 -26.21 -7.26 -7.04
CA ASN A 149 -25.68 -7.41 -8.41
C ASN A 149 -26.23 -6.41 -9.44
N THR A 150 -26.85 -5.32 -9.00
CA THR A 150 -27.35 -4.26 -9.90
C THR A 150 -26.23 -3.31 -10.33
N LEU A 151 -25.12 -3.24 -9.57
CA LEU A 151 -23.95 -2.44 -9.88
C LEU A 151 -22.76 -3.30 -10.29
N ASN A 152 -22.07 -2.84 -11.32
CA ASN A 152 -20.87 -3.48 -11.86
C ASN A 152 -19.68 -2.53 -11.77
N LEU A 153 -18.46 -3.10 -11.67
CA LEU A 153 -17.19 -2.37 -11.63
C LEU A 153 -16.34 -2.73 -12.86
N ASP A 154 -15.44 -1.82 -13.24
CA ASP A 154 -14.38 -2.17 -14.19
C ASP A 154 -13.56 -3.34 -13.64
N ARG A 155 -13.21 -4.27 -14.54
CA ARG A 155 -12.45 -5.49 -14.18
C ARG A 155 -10.97 -5.22 -13.93
N TRP A 156 -10.44 -4.14 -14.51
CA TRP A 156 -9.03 -3.77 -14.40
C TRP A 156 -8.89 -2.28 -14.10
N SER A 157 -7.94 -1.98 -13.24
CA SER A 157 -7.45 -0.63 -12.99
C SER A 157 -5.93 -0.66 -13.12
N VAL A 158 -5.39 0.22 -13.95
CA VAL A 158 -3.94 0.40 -14.09
C VAL A 158 -3.61 1.84 -13.71
N GLY A 159 -2.64 2.01 -12.82
CA GLY A 159 -2.23 3.32 -12.34
C GLY A 159 -0.78 3.34 -11.89
N PRO A 160 -0.21 4.51 -11.64
CA PRO A 160 1.14 4.65 -11.11
C PRO A 160 1.20 4.15 -9.65
N ALA A 161 2.41 3.81 -9.22
CA ALA A 161 2.75 3.51 -7.83
C ALA A 161 4.04 4.24 -7.46
N LEU A 162 4.08 4.82 -6.27
CA LEU A 162 5.26 5.44 -5.67
C LEU A 162 5.54 4.78 -4.33
N GLN A 163 6.82 4.69 -3.98
CA GLN A 163 7.29 3.98 -2.80
C GLN A 163 8.44 4.73 -2.13
N ILE A 164 8.44 4.68 -0.82
CA ILE A 164 9.58 5.04 0.02
C ILE A 164 9.72 3.98 1.11
N GLY A 165 10.92 3.50 1.35
CA GLY A 165 11.12 2.48 2.36
C GLY A 165 12.56 2.40 2.83
N MET A 166 12.79 1.47 3.75
CA MET A 166 14.09 1.25 4.35
C MET A 166 14.23 -0.22 4.75
N ASP A 167 15.37 -0.79 4.41
CA ASP A 167 15.83 -2.07 4.95
C ASP A 167 16.87 -1.82 6.05
N TYR A 168 16.72 -2.47 7.20
CA TYR A 168 17.71 -2.51 8.27
C TYR A 168 18.36 -3.89 8.33
N LYS A 169 19.67 -3.96 8.08
CA LYS A 169 20.44 -5.21 8.06
C LYS A 169 20.59 -5.77 9.47
N LEU A 170 20.01 -6.95 9.71
CA LEU A 170 20.16 -7.69 10.96
C LEU A 170 21.38 -8.61 10.93
N THR A 171 21.52 -9.35 9.82
CA THR A 171 22.63 -10.27 9.55
C THR A 171 23.07 -10.11 8.11
N LYS A 172 23.99 -10.97 7.62
CA LYS A 172 24.40 -11.00 6.20
C LYS A 172 23.21 -11.06 5.25
N ASN A 173 22.19 -11.85 5.57
CA ASN A 173 21.08 -12.17 4.66
C ASN A 173 19.72 -11.65 5.15
N TRP A 174 19.52 -11.41 6.47
CA TRP A 174 18.25 -11.00 7.04
C TRP A 174 18.15 -9.50 7.23
N PHE A 175 16.98 -8.96 6.91
CA PHE A 175 16.66 -7.53 7.00
C PHE A 175 15.30 -7.35 7.67
N LEU A 176 15.17 -6.29 8.48
CA LEU A 176 13.87 -5.71 8.80
C LEU A 176 13.54 -4.69 7.71
N ASN A 177 12.27 -4.60 7.35
CA ASN A 177 11.80 -3.66 6.35
C ASN A 177 10.61 -2.87 6.87
N VAL A 178 10.61 -1.58 6.56
CA VAL A 178 9.45 -0.69 6.67
C VAL A 178 9.28 0.05 5.34
N ASP A 179 8.03 0.25 4.94
CA ASP A 179 7.69 0.74 3.62
C ASP A 179 6.38 1.53 3.63
N ALA A 180 6.31 2.58 2.84
CA ALA A 180 5.09 3.30 2.54
C ALA A 180 4.94 3.42 1.02
N LYS A 181 3.81 2.94 0.50
CA LYS A 181 3.46 3.03 -0.94
C LYS A 181 2.19 3.86 -1.12
N LYS A 182 2.21 4.70 -2.14
CA LYS A 182 1.01 5.33 -2.70
C LYS A 182 0.70 4.69 -4.03
N VAL A 183 -0.53 4.18 -4.16
CA VAL A 183 -0.99 3.54 -5.39
C VAL A 183 -2.24 4.25 -5.87
N TRP A 184 -2.35 4.51 -7.17
CA TRP A 184 -3.55 5.11 -7.76
C TRP A 184 -4.38 4.02 -8.40
N ILE A 185 -5.58 3.81 -7.84
CA ILE A 185 -6.54 2.79 -8.28
C ILE A 185 -7.90 3.44 -8.42
N SER A 186 -8.46 3.41 -9.61
CA SER A 186 -9.81 3.90 -9.86
C SER A 186 -10.65 2.86 -10.59
N SER A 187 -11.95 2.88 -10.37
CA SER A 187 -12.91 2.02 -11.07
C SER A 187 -14.19 2.78 -11.37
N ASN A 188 -14.70 2.59 -12.57
CA ASN A 188 -16.03 3.09 -12.92
C ASN A 188 -17.10 2.13 -12.38
N VAL A 189 -18.20 2.73 -11.93
CA VAL A 189 -19.38 2.03 -11.44
C VAL A 189 -20.47 2.15 -12.49
N TYR A 190 -21.07 1.03 -12.85
CA TYR A 190 -22.13 0.93 -13.87
C TYR A 190 -23.40 0.39 -13.27
N ALA A 191 -24.55 0.97 -13.65
CA ALA A 191 -25.90 0.47 -13.40
C ALA A 191 -26.59 0.22 -14.75
N GLY A 192 -27.02 -1.02 -15.01
CA GLY A 192 -27.65 -1.37 -16.29
C GLY A 192 -26.78 -1.05 -17.53
N GLY A 193 -25.44 -1.10 -17.40
CA GLY A 193 -24.52 -0.76 -18.48
C GLY A 193 -24.20 0.74 -18.63
N VAL A 194 -24.87 1.62 -17.88
CA VAL A 194 -24.61 3.07 -17.88
C VAL A 194 -23.66 3.41 -16.73
N LYS A 195 -22.62 4.20 -17.01
CA LYS A 195 -21.70 4.70 -15.97
C LYS A 195 -22.45 5.67 -15.06
N VAL A 196 -22.45 5.38 -13.74
CA VAL A 196 -23.16 6.19 -12.73
C VAL A 196 -22.22 6.87 -11.75
N SER A 197 -20.95 6.42 -11.63
CA SER A 197 -19.96 7.05 -10.77
C SER A 197 -18.55 6.58 -11.14
N THR A 198 -17.53 7.28 -10.63
CA THR A 198 -16.13 6.80 -10.57
C THR A 198 -15.70 6.78 -9.13
N VAL A 199 -15.12 5.66 -8.69
CA VAL A 199 -14.56 5.51 -7.34
C VAL A 199 -13.03 5.49 -7.47
N LYS A 200 -12.37 6.34 -6.68
CA LYS A 200 -10.92 6.42 -6.54
C LYS A 200 -10.55 5.88 -5.18
N LEU A 201 -9.97 4.69 -5.15
CA LEU A 201 -9.54 4.04 -3.91
C LEU A 201 -8.22 4.64 -3.43
N ASP A 202 -7.31 4.88 -4.35
CA ASP A 202 -6.00 5.53 -4.18
C ASP A 202 -5.37 5.28 -2.81
N PRO A 203 -5.13 4.01 -2.40
CA PRO A 203 -4.71 3.70 -1.05
C PRO A 203 -3.29 4.18 -0.75
N TRP A 204 -3.08 4.51 0.53
CA TRP A 204 -1.77 4.40 1.14
C TRP A 204 -1.60 2.98 1.69
N LEU A 205 -0.43 2.39 1.48
CA LEU A 205 -0.03 1.10 2.01
C LEU A 205 1.14 1.33 2.96
N PHE A 206 0.96 0.97 4.23
CA PHE A 206 2.03 1.03 5.23
C PHE A 206 2.40 -0.41 5.59
N SER A 207 3.63 -0.78 5.32
CA SER A 207 4.10 -2.15 5.44
C SER A 207 5.27 -2.26 6.41
N ALA A 208 5.29 -3.35 7.16
CA ALA A 208 6.45 -3.74 7.97
C ALA A 208 6.63 -5.27 7.89
N GLY A 209 7.88 -5.71 7.91
CA GLY A 209 8.17 -7.14 7.81
C GLY A 209 9.65 -7.47 7.80
N VAL A 210 9.94 -8.66 7.29
CA VAL A 210 11.29 -9.20 7.20
C VAL A 210 11.63 -9.54 5.76
N GLY A 211 12.91 -9.38 5.41
CA GLY A 211 13.45 -9.73 4.11
C GLY A 211 14.62 -10.70 4.24
N TYR A 212 14.77 -11.55 3.25
CA TYR A 212 15.92 -12.43 3.10
C TYR A 212 16.54 -12.24 1.72
N ARG A 213 17.84 -11.95 1.70
CA ARG A 213 18.63 -11.75 0.47
C ARG A 213 19.59 -12.91 0.28
N PHE A 214 19.57 -13.54 -0.89
CA PHE A 214 20.34 -14.73 -1.24
C PHE A 214 20.95 -14.61 -2.64
#